data_11f49fff00129b6534bc5d4090bc0825
#
_entry.id   11f49fff00129b6534bc5d4090bc0825
#
_cell.length_a   1.000
_cell.length_b   1.000
_cell.length_c   1.000
_cell.angle_alpha   90.00
_cell.angle_beta   90.00
_cell.angle_gamma   90.00
#
_symmetry.space_group_name_H-M   'P 1'
#
loop_
_entity.id
_entity.type
_entity.pdbx_description
1 polymer ?
#
loop_
_entity_poly.entity_id
_entity_poly.type
_entity_poly.pdbx_seq_one_letter_code
_entity_poly.pdbx_strand_id
1 'polypeptide(L)'
;MYSYPLLSSLVLCQLLSSARADTPVKLGGYSYVSKGPVAFGVLASNAVDSSGDTIGGIGSAMTIKRGTWSALKNGSFTGTFVMHPDSGPHGDLDKGYQTRQQEIEFVLTPYTGSSSLSLSDAKKTLSLAYRKTLLQVDVDGSKLSGVDPSGTQSSTTSSPALPLVSSSDPRLTIDAESIAQDVDGTFWMGDEYGPYIYHFNSAGQRIGVIQPPRAFLPITSQGYVDFSSSSVTGRVGGQGFEGLTMDHSTRTLYAMLQSALIQDGGVDSDGKSPTLLRGTRGSWLMQWRE
;
A
#
# COMPACT_ATOMS: atom_id res chain seq x y z
N MET A 1 -28.11 -23.03 10.26
CA MET A 1 -28.63 -21.66 10.50
C MET A 1 -27.98 -21.16 11.78
N TYR A 2 -26.85 -20.48 11.67
CA TYR A 2 -26.18 -19.81 12.79
C TYR A 2 -26.20 -18.32 12.49
N SER A 3 -26.95 -17.58 13.30
CA SER A 3 -27.00 -16.12 13.28
C SER A 3 -25.80 -15.58 14.05
N TYR A 4 -24.91 -14.88 13.38
CA TYR A 4 -23.87 -14.09 14.04
C TYR A 4 -24.43 -12.71 14.41
N PRO A 5 -24.28 -12.26 15.66
CA PRO A 5 -24.82 -10.98 16.08
C PRO A 5 -23.93 -9.81 15.58
N LEU A 6 -24.60 -8.77 15.17
CA LEU A 6 -24.12 -7.41 14.82
C LEU A 6 -23.31 -6.76 15.97
N LEU A 7 -22.05 -7.13 16.17
CA LEU A 7 -21.16 -6.51 17.17
C LEU A 7 -20.02 -5.69 16.58
N SER A 8 -19.87 -5.65 15.26
CA SER A 8 -18.72 -4.98 14.62
C SER A 8 -18.86 -3.47 14.40
N SER A 9 -20.09 -2.92 14.55
CA SER A 9 -20.31 -1.49 14.27
C SER A 9 -20.03 -0.54 15.44
N LEU A 10 -19.86 -1.04 16.67
CA LEU A 10 -19.66 -0.19 17.84
C LEU A 10 -18.18 0.08 18.15
N VAL A 11 -17.26 -0.77 17.70
CA VAL A 11 -15.84 -0.68 18.04
C VAL A 11 -15.14 0.44 17.26
N LEU A 12 -15.54 0.69 16.02
CA LEU A 12 -14.93 1.75 15.18
C LEU A 12 -15.24 3.17 15.68
N CYS A 13 -16.40 3.36 16.30
CA CYS A 13 -16.81 4.67 16.82
C CYS A 13 -16.05 5.07 18.11
N GLN A 14 -15.54 4.13 18.87
CA GLN A 14 -14.75 4.41 20.08
C GLN A 14 -13.27 4.69 19.80
N LEU A 15 -12.71 4.18 18.68
CA LEU A 15 -11.32 4.47 18.29
C LEU A 15 -11.14 5.92 17.80
N LEU A 16 -12.19 6.56 17.31
CA LEU A 16 -12.14 7.97 16.89
C LEU A 16 -12.20 8.98 18.06
N SER A 17 -12.58 8.55 19.25
CA SER A 17 -12.69 9.42 20.42
C SER A 17 -11.41 9.52 21.27
N SER A 18 -10.39 8.73 21.00
CA SER A 18 -9.15 8.67 21.79
C SER A 18 -7.90 9.21 21.10
N ALA A 19 -7.99 9.72 19.89
CA ALA A 19 -6.88 10.46 19.27
C ALA A 19 -6.76 11.85 19.96
N ARG A 20 -6.20 11.89 21.17
CA ARG A 20 -5.80 13.13 21.83
C ARG A 20 -4.69 13.77 21.01
N ALA A 21 -5.07 14.78 20.28
CA ALA A 21 -4.20 15.64 19.47
C ALA A 21 -3.70 16.83 20.33
N ASP A 22 -2.92 16.60 21.37
CA ASP A 22 -2.73 17.68 22.34
C ASP A 22 -1.26 18.04 22.63
N THR A 23 -0.28 17.29 22.13
CA THR A 23 1.11 17.65 22.40
C THR A 23 1.78 18.17 21.12
N PRO A 24 2.09 19.48 21.06
CA PRO A 24 2.83 20.02 19.93
C PRO A 24 4.21 19.39 19.79
N VAL A 25 4.54 18.94 18.59
CA VAL A 25 5.89 18.47 18.24
C VAL A 25 6.65 19.63 17.59
N LYS A 26 7.84 19.94 18.09
CA LYS A 26 8.71 20.96 17.53
C LYS A 26 9.71 20.31 16.55
N LEU A 27 9.74 20.78 15.32
CA LEU A 27 10.67 20.32 14.28
C LEU A 27 11.03 21.47 13.35
N GLY A 28 12.31 21.70 13.08
CA GLY A 28 12.79 22.72 12.14
C GLY A 28 12.35 24.15 12.46
N GLY A 29 12.17 24.50 13.75
CA GLY A 29 11.68 25.83 14.18
C GLY A 29 10.16 26.00 14.15
N TYR A 30 9.42 25.02 13.67
CA TYR A 30 7.95 25.00 13.62
C TYR A 30 7.35 24.15 14.75
N SER A 31 6.12 24.45 15.11
CA SER A 31 5.32 23.68 16.05
C SER A 31 4.16 23.01 15.30
N TYR A 32 4.12 21.69 15.36
CA TYR A 32 3.11 20.87 14.68
C TYR A 32 2.14 20.33 15.73
N VAL A 33 0.86 20.48 15.45
CA VAL A 33 -0.23 19.97 16.29
C VAL A 33 -1.12 19.07 15.46
N SER A 34 -1.28 17.81 15.86
CA SER A 34 -2.28 16.94 15.26
C SER A 34 -3.67 17.43 15.62
N LYS A 35 -4.54 17.60 14.64
CA LYS A 35 -5.95 17.95 14.86
C LYS A 35 -6.87 16.73 14.84
N GLY A 36 -6.29 15.55 14.72
CA GLY A 36 -7.07 14.32 14.53
C GLY A 36 -7.70 14.23 13.13
N PRO A 37 -8.59 13.24 12.91
CA PRO A 37 -9.33 13.10 11.66
C PRO A 37 -10.26 14.28 11.45
N VAL A 38 -10.18 14.92 10.29
CA VAL A 38 -11.02 16.09 9.94
C VAL A 38 -12.08 15.75 8.88
N ALA A 39 -12.05 14.54 8.35
CA ALA A 39 -13.02 14.08 7.37
C ALA A 39 -13.16 12.55 7.39
N PHE A 40 -14.30 12.07 6.93
CA PHE A 40 -14.60 10.66 6.81
C PHE A 40 -15.46 10.42 5.57
N GLY A 41 -15.06 9.46 4.73
CA GLY A 41 -15.79 9.06 3.52
C GLY A 41 -15.89 7.54 3.43
N VAL A 42 -16.88 7.05 2.71
CA VAL A 42 -17.14 5.61 2.52
C VAL A 42 -17.58 5.36 1.09
N LEU A 43 -17.03 4.36 0.45
CA LEU A 43 -17.59 3.72 -0.74
C LEU A 43 -18.52 2.58 -0.29
N ALA A 44 -19.52 2.25 -1.10
CA ALA A 44 -20.41 1.14 -0.81
C ALA A 44 -19.62 -0.19 -0.81
N SER A 45 -19.92 -1.08 0.15
CA SER A 45 -19.24 -2.38 0.27
C SER A 45 -19.45 -3.31 -0.93
N ASN A 46 -20.48 -3.07 -1.74
CA ASN A 46 -20.79 -3.78 -2.97
C ASN A 46 -20.42 -2.98 -4.23
N ALA A 47 -19.61 -1.92 -4.09
CA ALA A 47 -19.13 -1.17 -5.23
C ALA A 47 -18.23 -2.06 -6.10
N VAL A 48 -18.42 -1.93 -7.42
CA VAL A 48 -17.62 -2.63 -8.43
C VAL A 48 -16.96 -1.64 -9.36
N ASP A 49 -15.86 -2.04 -9.93
CA ASP A 49 -15.11 -1.27 -10.91
C ASP A 49 -15.62 -1.48 -12.35
N SER A 50 -14.94 -0.87 -13.32
CA SER A 50 -15.30 -0.99 -14.74
C SER A 50 -15.07 -2.39 -15.33
N SER A 51 -14.36 -3.27 -14.62
CA SER A 51 -14.16 -4.68 -14.97
C SER A 51 -15.23 -5.60 -14.35
N GLY A 52 -16.10 -5.05 -13.48
CA GLY A 52 -17.09 -5.82 -12.73
C GLY A 52 -16.56 -6.46 -11.45
N ASP A 53 -15.31 -6.21 -11.11
CA ASP A 53 -14.71 -6.70 -9.87
C ASP A 53 -14.94 -5.72 -8.70
N THR A 54 -14.81 -6.22 -7.49
CA THR A 54 -14.95 -5.40 -6.28
C THR A 54 -13.95 -4.26 -6.23
N ILE A 55 -14.37 -3.10 -5.70
CA ILE A 55 -13.48 -2.01 -5.27
C ILE A 55 -13.02 -2.23 -3.82
N GLY A 56 -13.49 -3.26 -3.15
CA GLY A 56 -13.10 -3.58 -1.75
C GLY A 56 -11.59 -3.78 -1.61
N GLY A 57 -11.09 -3.48 -0.42
CA GLY A 57 -9.67 -3.61 -0.09
C GLY A 57 -8.78 -2.45 -0.55
N ILE A 58 -9.32 -1.42 -1.21
CA ILE A 58 -8.53 -0.27 -1.65
C ILE A 58 -8.00 0.53 -0.47
N GLY A 59 -6.80 1.13 -0.67
CA GLY A 59 -6.19 2.06 0.26
C GLY A 59 -4.92 1.52 0.92
N SER A 60 -4.48 0.32 0.62
CA SER A 60 -3.18 -0.21 1.01
C SER A 60 -2.08 0.69 0.45
N ALA A 61 -2.06 0.87 -0.87
CA ALA A 61 -1.27 1.92 -1.51
C ALA A 61 -2.15 3.09 -1.93
N MET A 62 -1.75 4.33 -1.61
CA MET A 62 -2.51 5.52 -1.97
C MET A 62 -1.60 6.72 -2.26
N THR A 63 -1.96 7.46 -3.31
CA THR A 63 -1.38 8.78 -3.58
C THR A 63 -2.43 9.72 -4.17
N ILE A 64 -2.16 11.02 -4.15
CA ILE A 64 -2.98 12.00 -4.89
C ILE A 64 -2.44 12.12 -6.31
N LYS A 65 -3.31 11.90 -7.30
CA LYS A 65 -2.97 12.06 -8.72
C LYS A 65 -2.42 13.46 -8.98
N ARG A 66 -1.24 13.52 -9.54
CA ARG A 66 -0.54 14.81 -9.80
C ARG A 66 -1.42 15.76 -10.59
N GLY A 67 -1.39 17.04 -10.18
CA GLY A 67 -2.13 18.12 -10.86
C GLY A 67 -3.64 18.15 -10.62
N THR A 68 -4.19 17.24 -9.80
CA THR A 68 -5.63 17.21 -9.52
C THR A 68 -6.03 17.90 -8.22
N TRP A 69 -5.07 18.11 -7.31
CA TRP A 69 -5.37 18.81 -6.04
C TRP A 69 -5.74 20.28 -6.29
N SER A 70 -6.85 20.72 -5.74
CA SER A 70 -7.32 22.11 -5.81
C SER A 70 -8.06 22.53 -4.55
N ALA A 71 -7.77 23.73 -4.07
CA ALA A 71 -8.55 24.38 -3.02
C ALA A 71 -9.75 25.09 -3.63
N LEU A 72 -10.93 24.90 -3.08
CA LEU A 72 -12.17 25.52 -3.50
C LEU A 72 -12.45 26.78 -2.68
N LYS A 73 -13.21 27.73 -3.24
CA LYS A 73 -13.53 29.03 -2.59
C LYS A 73 -14.29 28.88 -1.27
N ASN A 74 -14.99 27.76 -1.07
CA ASN A 74 -15.75 27.48 0.14
C ASN A 74 -14.92 26.83 1.26
N GLY A 75 -13.60 26.72 1.10
CA GLY A 75 -12.70 26.07 2.06
C GLY A 75 -12.60 24.54 1.95
N SER A 76 -13.31 23.95 0.97
CA SER A 76 -13.15 22.53 0.64
C SER A 76 -11.96 22.32 -0.30
N PHE A 77 -11.57 21.06 -0.48
CA PHE A 77 -10.52 20.63 -1.39
C PHE A 77 -11.05 19.54 -2.31
N THR A 78 -10.52 19.46 -3.50
CA THR A 78 -10.84 18.37 -4.45
C THR A 78 -9.58 17.81 -5.07
N GLY A 79 -9.68 16.59 -5.57
CA GLY A 79 -8.60 15.90 -6.26
C GLY A 79 -9.01 14.48 -6.63
N THR A 80 -8.03 13.71 -7.07
CA THR A 80 -8.21 12.32 -7.40
C THR A 80 -7.19 11.50 -6.59
N PHE A 81 -7.66 10.55 -5.81
CA PHE A 81 -6.82 9.50 -5.26
C PHE A 81 -6.52 8.47 -6.35
N VAL A 82 -5.28 8.01 -6.40
CA VAL A 82 -4.89 6.77 -7.03
C VAL A 82 -4.66 5.77 -5.91
N MET A 83 -5.46 4.72 -5.88
CA MET A 83 -5.48 3.75 -4.79
C MET A 83 -5.25 2.35 -5.35
N HIS A 84 -4.49 1.55 -4.64
CA HIS A 84 -4.28 0.15 -4.95
C HIS A 84 -4.94 -0.70 -3.85
N PRO A 85 -5.63 -1.80 -4.18
CA PRO A 85 -6.07 -2.74 -3.18
C PRO A 85 -4.88 -3.51 -2.62
N ASP A 86 -4.98 -3.89 -1.37
CA ASP A 86 -4.19 -4.94 -0.74
C ASP A 86 -4.37 -6.25 -1.53
N SER A 87 -3.40 -7.12 -1.52
CA SER A 87 -3.26 -8.41 -2.24
C SER A 87 -4.45 -8.94 -3.09
N GLY A 88 -5.54 -8.25 -3.07
CA GLY A 88 -6.79 -8.60 -3.73
C GLY A 88 -7.79 -9.32 -2.80
N PRO A 89 -8.98 -9.64 -3.28
CA PRO A 89 -9.98 -10.34 -2.48
C PRO A 89 -9.51 -11.76 -2.18
N HIS A 90 -9.48 -12.14 -0.90
CA HIS A 90 -9.11 -13.48 -0.47
C HIS A 90 -10.23 -14.50 -0.76
N GLY A 91 -9.86 -15.71 -1.15
CA GLY A 91 -10.77 -16.84 -1.38
C GLY A 91 -10.87 -17.29 -2.85
N ASP A 92 -11.97 -17.90 -3.24
CA ASP A 92 -12.16 -18.43 -4.61
C ASP A 92 -12.15 -17.38 -5.72
N LEU A 93 -12.28 -16.10 -5.37
CA LEU A 93 -12.22 -14.97 -6.29
C LEU A 93 -10.79 -14.62 -6.73
N ASP A 94 -9.78 -15.08 -6.00
CA ASP A 94 -8.36 -14.72 -6.21
C ASP A 94 -7.81 -15.21 -7.54
N LYS A 95 -8.28 -16.35 -8.03
CA LYS A 95 -7.71 -17.02 -9.21
C LYS A 95 -7.83 -16.24 -10.51
N GLY A 96 -8.78 -15.30 -10.58
CA GLY A 96 -9.01 -14.46 -11.75
C GLY A 96 -8.67 -12.98 -11.55
N TYR A 97 -8.45 -12.54 -10.30
CA TYR A 97 -8.21 -11.15 -10.00
C TYR A 97 -6.87 -10.67 -10.57
N GLN A 98 -6.91 -9.57 -11.27
CA GLN A 98 -5.73 -8.90 -11.82
C GLN A 98 -5.45 -7.65 -11.01
N THR A 99 -4.18 -7.46 -10.58
CA THR A 99 -3.76 -6.26 -9.87
C THR A 99 -4.13 -5.00 -10.65
N ARG A 100 -4.51 -3.96 -9.92
CA ARG A 100 -5.08 -2.75 -10.52
C ARG A 100 -4.96 -1.54 -9.63
N GLN A 101 -5.05 -0.38 -10.23
CA GLN A 101 -5.25 0.89 -9.55
C GLN A 101 -6.66 1.40 -9.78
N GLN A 102 -7.22 2.04 -8.75
CA GLN A 102 -8.51 2.72 -8.80
C GLN A 102 -8.29 4.24 -8.75
N GLU A 103 -8.87 4.98 -9.68
CA GLU A 103 -8.96 6.44 -9.58
C GLU A 103 -10.29 6.80 -8.90
N ILE A 104 -10.20 7.46 -7.76
CA ILE A 104 -11.34 7.88 -6.93
C ILE A 104 -11.29 9.39 -6.80
N GLU A 105 -12.21 10.12 -7.40
CA GLU A 105 -12.35 11.55 -7.14
C GLU A 105 -12.87 11.79 -5.72
N PHE A 106 -12.38 12.86 -5.11
CA PHE A 106 -12.85 13.26 -3.81
C PHE A 106 -13.17 14.75 -3.73
N VAL A 107 -14.11 15.07 -2.85
CA VAL A 107 -14.32 16.41 -2.31
C VAL A 107 -14.18 16.32 -0.79
N LEU A 108 -13.17 16.99 -0.27
CA LEU A 108 -12.86 17.04 1.15
C LEU A 108 -13.35 18.36 1.73
N THR A 109 -14.27 18.32 2.67
CA THR A 109 -14.74 19.46 3.44
C THR A 109 -14.30 19.27 4.89
N PRO A 110 -13.16 19.85 5.32
CA PRO A 110 -12.62 19.61 6.65
C PRO A 110 -13.60 20.01 7.74
N TYR A 111 -13.87 19.12 8.67
CA TYR A 111 -14.63 19.44 9.88
C TYR A 111 -13.70 20.05 10.92
N THR A 112 -14.02 21.27 11.35
CA THR A 112 -13.23 22.05 12.32
C THR A 112 -13.98 22.30 13.63
N GLY A 113 -15.18 21.72 13.77
CA GLY A 113 -15.97 21.85 15.00
C GLY A 113 -15.42 21.03 16.16
N SER A 114 -15.88 21.31 17.36
CA SER A 114 -15.46 20.65 18.60
C SER A 114 -16.38 19.51 19.05
N SER A 115 -17.56 19.36 18.45
CA SER A 115 -18.52 18.30 18.78
C SER A 115 -18.35 17.09 17.88
N SER A 116 -18.68 15.90 18.41
CA SER A 116 -18.72 14.69 17.59
C SER A 116 -19.83 14.78 16.54
N LEU A 117 -19.54 14.36 15.31
CA LEU A 117 -20.54 14.24 14.25
C LEU A 117 -21.28 12.90 14.34
N SER A 118 -22.53 12.87 13.91
CA SER A 118 -23.19 11.62 13.57
C SER A 118 -22.46 10.95 12.41
N LEU A 119 -22.57 9.62 12.26
CA LEU A 119 -21.97 8.90 11.13
C LEU A 119 -22.49 9.43 9.78
N SER A 120 -23.78 9.80 9.71
CA SER A 120 -24.39 10.36 8.51
C SER A 120 -23.82 11.74 8.14
N ASP A 121 -23.47 12.55 9.11
CA ASP A 121 -22.86 13.85 8.88
C ASP A 121 -21.35 13.75 8.62
N ALA A 122 -20.65 12.85 9.31
CA ALA A 122 -19.25 12.57 9.08
C ALA A 122 -19.01 12.14 7.61
N LYS A 123 -19.83 11.26 7.06
CA LYS A 123 -19.75 10.81 5.65
C LYS A 123 -19.86 11.94 4.62
N LYS A 124 -20.41 13.09 4.99
CA LYS A 124 -20.52 14.25 4.09
C LYS A 124 -19.22 15.06 4.03
N THR A 125 -18.29 14.82 4.95
CA THR A 125 -17.02 15.56 5.03
C THR A 125 -15.99 15.09 3.99
N LEU A 126 -16.13 13.86 3.48
CA LEU A 126 -15.32 13.34 2.38
C LEU A 126 -16.23 12.60 1.39
N SER A 127 -16.57 13.25 0.30
CA SER A 127 -17.28 12.62 -0.82
C SER A 127 -16.30 11.88 -1.70
N LEU A 128 -16.63 10.64 -2.07
CA LEU A 128 -15.80 9.76 -2.89
C LEU A 128 -16.59 9.30 -4.12
N ALA A 129 -15.99 9.35 -5.31
CA ALA A 129 -16.60 8.93 -6.56
C ALA A 129 -15.60 8.12 -7.39
N TYR A 130 -15.91 6.85 -7.63
CA TYR A 130 -15.13 6.01 -8.55
C TYR A 130 -15.14 6.60 -9.96
N ARG A 131 -13.98 6.57 -10.64
CA ARG A 131 -13.80 7.10 -11.99
C ARG A 131 -13.25 6.08 -12.98
N LYS A 132 -12.19 5.37 -12.58
CA LYS A 132 -11.43 4.55 -13.53
C LYS A 132 -10.68 3.44 -12.82
N THR A 133 -10.52 2.33 -13.53
CA THR A 133 -9.59 1.24 -13.20
C THR A 133 -8.45 1.22 -14.21
N LEU A 134 -7.22 1.05 -13.74
CA LEU A 134 -6.05 0.75 -14.54
C LEU A 134 -5.56 -0.66 -14.20
N LEU A 135 -5.79 -1.62 -15.09
CA LEU A 135 -5.30 -2.99 -14.92
C LEU A 135 -3.79 -3.05 -15.16
N GLN A 136 -3.10 -3.88 -14.39
CA GLN A 136 -1.65 -3.98 -14.45
C GLN A 136 -1.20 -5.26 -15.15
N VAL A 137 -0.14 -5.14 -15.94
CA VAL A 137 0.45 -6.25 -16.70
C VAL A 137 1.97 -6.24 -16.55
N ASP A 138 2.57 -7.39 -16.74
CA ASP A 138 4.02 -7.56 -16.76
C ASP A 138 4.65 -7.02 -18.07
N VAL A 139 5.98 -7.10 -18.18
CA VAL A 139 6.75 -6.64 -19.34
C VAL A 139 6.34 -7.33 -20.63
N ASP A 140 5.86 -8.57 -20.57
CA ASP A 140 5.39 -9.37 -21.70
C ASP A 140 3.89 -9.21 -21.98
N GLY A 141 3.18 -8.39 -21.20
CA GLY A 141 1.73 -8.19 -21.29
C GLY A 141 0.90 -9.22 -20.54
N SER A 142 1.50 -10.16 -19.84
CA SER A 142 0.78 -11.09 -18.97
C SER A 142 0.16 -10.36 -17.78
N LYS A 143 -1.00 -10.84 -17.32
CA LYS A 143 -1.71 -10.25 -16.17
C LYS A 143 -0.89 -10.44 -14.89
N LEU A 144 -0.76 -9.40 -14.10
CA LEU A 144 -0.24 -9.50 -12.74
C LEU A 144 -1.32 -10.05 -11.79
N SER A 145 -0.88 -10.65 -10.69
CA SER A 145 -1.74 -11.20 -9.65
C SER A 145 -1.48 -10.54 -8.30
N GLY A 146 -2.43 -10.62 -7.38
CA GLY A 146 -2.27 -10.26 -5.97
C GLY A 146 -2.33 -11.47 -5.03
N VAL A 147 -2.29 -12.69 -5.56
CA VAL A 147 -2.33 -13.92 -4.76
C VAL A 147 -0.99 -14.14 -4.07
N ASP A 148 -1.00 -14.64 -2.84
CA ASP A 148 0.19 -15.01 -2.09
C ASP A 148 1.13 -15.89 -2.93
N PRO A 149 2.44 -15.58 -2.98
CA PRO A 149 3.37 -16.33 -3.79
C PRO A 149 3.58 -17.76 -3.26
N SER A 150 3.45 -18.74 -4.13
CA SER A 150 3.83 -20.13 -3.85
C SER A 150 4.89 -20.66 -4.81
N GLY A 151 5.47 -19.77 -5.62
CA GLY A 151 6.56 -20.04 -6.53
C GLY A 151 7.58 -18.91 -6.58
N THR A 152 8.76 -19.23 -7.14
CA THR A 152 9.83 -18.26 -7.32
C THR A 152 10.40 -18.41 -8.72
N GLN A 153 10.39 -17.33 -9.50
CA GLN A 153 11.16 -17.25 -10.74
C GLN A 153 12.65 -17.14 -10.41
N SER A 154 13.46 -18.02 -10.96
CA SER A 154 14.92 -17.92 -10.81
C SER A 154 15.46 -16.64 -11.43
N SER A 155 16.48 -16.06 -10.80
CA SER A 155 17.19 -14.91 -11.35
C SER A 155 17.92 -15.28 -12.65
N THR A 156 17.97 -14.33 -13.57
CA THR A 156 18.75 -14.39 -14.80
C THR A 156 19.75 -13.23 -14.82
N THR A 157 20.54 -13.11 -15.90
CA THR A 157 21.45 -11.95 -16.08
C THR A 157 20.70 -10.63 -16.26
N SER A 158 19.43 -10.66 -16.65
CA SER A 158 18.60 -9.48 -16.94
C SER A 158 17.42 -9.27 -16.00
N SER A 159 17.15 -10.23 -15.10
CA SER A 159 16.02 -10.14 -14.16
C SER A 159 16.39 -10.76 -12.82
N PRO A 160 16.00 -10.12 -11.69
CA PRO A 160 16.12 -10.73 -10.37
C PRO A 160 15.19 -11.96 -10.24
N ALA A 161 15.33 -12.71 -9.16
CA ALA A 161 14.31 -13.67 -8.76
C ALA A 161 13.00 -12.93 -8.47
N LEU A 162 11.85 -13.42 -8.91
CA LEU A 162 10.55 -12.75 -8.75
C LEU A 162 9.53 -13.68 -8.08
N PRO A 163 8.61 -13.16 -7.26
CA PRO A 163 7.52 -13.94 -6.68
C PRO A 163 6.50 -14.32 -7.76
N LEU A 164 6.12 -15.58 -7.79
CA LEU A 164 5.13 -16.12 -8.71
C LEU A 164 3.93 -16.67 -7.95
N VAL A 165 2.77 -16.63 -8.58
CA VAL A 165 1.55 -17.27 -8.04
C VAL A 165 1.84 -18.74 -7.70
N SER A 166 2.46 -19.50 -8.62
CA SER A 166 2.93 -20.86 -8.37
C SER A 166 3.88 -21.31 -9.47
N SER A 167 4.48 -22.48 -9.33
CA SER A 167 5.28 -23.11 -10.38
C SER A 167 4.47 -23.49 -11.64
N SER A 168 3.16 -23.70 -11.48
CA SER A 168 2.23 -23.99 -12.58
C SER A 168 1.50 -22.76 -13.13
N ASP A 169 1.55 -21.65 -12.40
CA ASP A 169 1.04 -20.35 -12.82
C ASP A 169 2.17 -19.31 -12.67
N PRO A 170 2.93 -19.06 -13.73
CA PRO A 170 4.15 -18.25 -13.67
C PRO A 170 3.85 -16.72 -13.68
N ARG A 171 2.62 -16.30 -13.42
CA ARG A 171 2.33 -14.88 -13.31
C ARG A 171 3.06 -14.28 -12.11
N LEU A 172 3.67 -13.10 -12.34
CA LEU A 172 4.21 -12.29 -11.27
C LEU A 172 3.07 -11.89 -10.32
N THR A 173 3.30 -12.05 -9.02
CA THR A 173 2.36 -11.61 -7.99
C THR A 173 2.96 -10.47 -7.18
N ILE A 174 2.13 -9.49 -6.85
CA ILE A 174 2.52 -8.25 -6.18
C ILE A 174 1.47 -7.92 -5.12
N ASP A 175 1.94 -7.60 -3.93
CA ASP A 175 1.15 -6.98 -2.86
C ASP A 175 1.60 -5.53 -2.70
N ALA A 176 0.81 -4.63 -3.26
CA ALA A 176 1.21 -3.22 -3.38
C ALA A 176 0.84 -2.43 -2.13
N GLU A 177 1.84 -2.03 -1.36
CA GLU A 177 1.66 -1.30 -0.11
C GLU A 177 1.99 0.21 -0.23
N SER A 178 2.59 0.59 -1.34
CA SER A 178 2.91 1.99 -1.59
C SER A 178 2.99 2.33 -3.06
N ILE A 179 2.73 3.61 -3.38
CA ILE A 179 2.76 4.12 -4.74
C ILE A 179 3.31 5.55 -4.77
N ALA A 180 4.24 5.81 -5.69
CA ALA A 180 4.76 7.15 -5.98
C ALA A 180 4.64 7.44 -7.48
N GLN A 181 3.95 8.54 -7.83
CA GLN A 181 3.81 8.95 -9.22
C GLN A 181 4.97 9.83 -9.66
N ASP A 182 5.48 9.62 -10.87
CA ASP A 182 6.45 10.50 -11.49
C ASP A 182 5.78 11.60 -12.34
N VAL A 183 6.59 12.56 -12.78
CA VAL A 183 6.15 13.75 -13.54
C VAL A 183 5.66 13.40 -14.95
N ASP A 184 6.16 12.32 -15.52
CA ASP A 184 5.83 11.83 -16.87
C ASP A 184 4.60 10.91 -16.92
N GLY A 185 3.97 10.65 -15.76
CA GLY A 185 2.80 9.79 -15.62
C GLY A 185 3.15 8.32 -15.39
N THR A 186 4.42 7.96 -15.34
CA THR A 186 4.86 6.66 -14.83
C THR A 186 4.69 6.60 -13.31
N PHE A 187 4.80 5.43 -12.71
CA PHE A 187 4.69 5.30 -11.27
C PHE A 187 5.55 4.15 -10.73
N TRP A 188 5.94 4.30 -9.49
CA TRP A 188 6.68 3.32 -8.72
C TRP A 188 5.79 2.70 -7.67
N MET A 189 5.96 1.43 -7.41
CA MET A 189 5.15 0.67 -6.46
C MET A 189 6.03 -0.19 -5.58
N GLY A 190 5.89 -0.04 -4.26
CA GLY A 190 6.56 -0.90 -3.28
C GLY A 190 5.74 -2.15 -3.05
N ASP A 191 6.43 -3.29 -2.92
CA ASP A 191 5.85 -4.63 -2.84
C ASP A 191 6.20 -5.30 -1.51
N GLU A 192 5.21 -5.90 -0.90
CA GLU A 192 5.36 -6.64 0.34
C GLU A 192 5.95 -8.04 0.10
N TYR A 193 5.55 -8.70 -0.99
CA TYR A 193 5.98 -10.06 -1.28
C TYR A 193 7.46 -10.12 -1.67
N GLY A 194 7.88 -9.29 -2.63
CA GLY A 194 9.17 -9.35 -3.27
C GLY A 194 10.39 -8.88 -2.50
N PRO A 195 10.37 -8.10 -1.52
CA PRO A 195 10.31 -6.68 -1.30
C PRO A 195 11.04 -5.89 -2.41
N TYR A 196 10.38 -5.74 -3.52
CA TYR A 196 10.89 -4.99 -4.68
C TYR A 196 10.21 -3.63 -4.81
N ILE A 197 10.78 -2.77 -5.66
CA ILE A 197 10.10 -1.56 -6.14
C ILE A 197 9.93 -1.73 -7.64
N TYR A 198 8.69 -1.83 -8.09
CA TYR A 198 8.37 -1.99 -9.51
C TYR A 198 8.11 -0.64 -10.16
N HIS A 199 8.57 -0.49 -11.40
CA HIS A 199 8.30 0.68 -12.23
C HIS A 199 7.28 0.33 -13.31
N PHE A 200 6.24 1.16 -13.41
CA PHE A 200 5.16 1.00 -14.39
C PHE A 200 5.06 2.22 -15.29
N ASN A 201 4.71 2.01 -16.54
CA ASN A 201 4.30 3.10 -17.42
C ASN A 201 2.87 3.56 -17.10
N SER A 202 2.44 4.67 -17.71
CA SER A 202 1.11 5.25 -17.52
C SER A 202 -0.05 4.35 -18.01
N ALA A 203 0.24 3.31 -18.77
CA ALA A 203 -0.74 2.31 -19.23
C ALA A 203 -0.85 1.09 -18.28
N GLY A 204 -0.07 1.06 -17.18
CA GLY A 204 -0.10 -0.04 -16.20
C GLY A 204 0.79 -1.23 -16.57
N GLN A 205 1.69 -1.10 -17.55
CA GLN A 205 2.66 -2.13 -17.86
C GLN A 205 3.93 -1.92 -17.04
N ARG A 206 4.41 -2.99 -16.39
CA ARG A 206 5.72 -2.98 -15.72
C ARG A 206 6.81 -2.77 -16.77
N ILE A 207 7.71 -1.83 -16.51
CA ILE A 207 8.84 -1.47 -17.36
C ILE A 207 10.19 -1.62 -16.65
N GLY A 208 10.16 -1.83 -15.32
CA GLY A 208 11.37 -1.99 -14.53
C GLY A 208 11.13 -2.59 -13.17
N VAL A 209 12.23 -2.94 -12.51
CA VAL A 209 12.24 -3.41 -11.12
C VAL A 209 13.55 -3.00 -10.44
N ILE A 210 13.45 -2.46 -9.24
CA ILE A 210 14.59 -2.20 -8.35
C ILE A 210 14.66 -3.34 -7.35
N GLN A 211 15.74 -4.10 -7.41
CA GLN A 211 16.05 -5.12 -6.42
C GLN A 211 16.76 -4.46 -5.23
N PRO A 212 16.30 -4.70 -3.99
CA PRO A 212 17.00 -4.23 -2.80
C PRO A 212 18.30 -5.01 -2.58
N PRO A 213 19.15 -4.60 -1.61
CA PRO A 213 20.27 -5.41 -1.16
C PRO A 213 19.83 -6.84 -0.82
N ARG A 214 20.69 -7.84 -1.11
CA ARG A 214 20.40 -9.24 -0.85
C ARG A 214 19.94 -9.53 0.58
N ALA A 215 20.40 -8.74 1.55
CA ALA A 215 20.01 -8.86 2.95
C ALA A 215 18.50 -8.68 3.20
N PHE A 216 17.77 -8.06 2.26
CA PHE A 216 16.31 -7.84 2.37
C PHE A 216 15.51 -9.01 1.79
N LEU A 217 16.12 -9.75 0.85
CA LEU A 217 15.42 -10.84 0.17
C LEU A 217 15.17 -12.02 1.11
N PRO A 218 14.03 -12.69 0.98
CA PRO A 218 13.72 -13.88 1.75
C PRO A 218 14.64 -15.02 1.33
N ILE A 219 15.56 -15.41 2.22
CA ILE A 219 16.55 -16.44 1.96
C ILE A 219 16.24 -17.67 2.82
N THR A 220 16.20 -18.84 2.19
CA THR A 220 16.03 -20.14 2.85
C THR A 220 17.29 -20.55 3.60
N SER A 221 17.21 -21.58 4.45
CA SER A 221 18.36 -22.18 5.13
C SER A 221 19.40 -22.77 4.16
N GLN A 222 19.01 -23.05 2.92
CA GLN A 222 19.91 -23.51 1.86
C GLN A 222 20.57 -22.35 1.08
N GLY A 223 20.24 -21.09 1.39
CA GLY A 223 20.83 -19.90 0.78
C GLY A 223 20.17 -19.43 -0.52
N TYR A 224 19.02 -19.98 -0.90
CA TYR A 224 18.26 -19.56 -2.09
C TYR A 224 17.22 -18.50 -1.74
N VAL A 225 16.92 -17.61 -2.71
CA VAL A 225 15.74 -16.73 -2.63
C VAL A 225 14.51 -17.59 -2.87
N ASP A 226 13.55 -17.52 -1.96
CA ASP A 226 12.28 -18.23 -2.08
C ASP A 226 11.16 -17.42 -1.42
N PHE A 227 10.17 -17.02 -2.22
CA PHE A 227 9.04 -16.23 -1.76
C PHE A 227 7.89 -17.06 -1.21
N SER A 228 7.91 -18.38 -1.46
CA SER A 228 6.84 -19.31 -1.10
C SER A 228 7.03 -20.00 0.25
N SER A 229 8.21 -19.92 0.84
CA SER A 229 8.58 -20.64 2.07
C SER A 229 8.98 -19.73 3.20
N SER A 230 9.11 -20.29 4.40
CA SER A 230 9.67 -19.58 5.55
C SER A 230 11.14 -19.28 5.31
N SER A 231 11.48 -18.00 5.31
CA SER A 231 12.85 -17.53 5.21
C SER A 231 13.53 -17.55 6.58
N VAL A 232 14.87 -17.69 6.58
CA VAL A 232 15.70 -17.59 7.79
C VAL A 232 16.40 -16.25 7.90
N THR A 233 16.45 -15.49 6.81
CA THR A 233 16.94 -14.10 6.76
C THR A 233 16.14 -13.31 5.74
N GLY A 234 16.28 -12.00 5.75
CA GLY A 234 15.57 -11.08 4.86
C GLY A 234 14.32 -10.49 5.52
N ARG A 235 13.38 -10.05 4.70
CA ARG A 235 12.12 -9.52 5.20
C ARG A 235 11.35 -10.58 5.97
N VAL A 236 10.61 -10.18 6.97
CA VAL A 236 9.61 -11.05 7.60
C VAL A 236 8.48 -11.33 6.59
N GLY A 237 7.91 -12.52 6.60
CA GLY A 237 6.81 -12.88 5.70
C GLY A 237 5.65 -11.90 5.82
N GLY A 238 5.14 -11.38 4.69
CA GLY A 238 4.12 -10.36 4.67
C GLY A 238 4.54 -9.03 5.29
N GLN A 239 5.82 -8.63 5.19
CA GLN A 239 6.34 -7.37 5.76
C GLN A 239 7.48 -6.80 4.89
N GLY A 240 7.17 -6.57 3.63
CA GLY A 240 8.09 -6.00 2.67
C GLY A 240 8.13 -4.46 2.69
N PHE A 241 8.07 -3.84 1.52
CA PHE A 241 8.06 -2.38 1.43
C PHE A 241 6.66 -1.81 1.62
N GLU A 242 6.48 -1.06 2.70
CA GLU A 242 5.27 -0.33 3.05
C GLU A 242 5.32 1.15 2.66
N GLY A 243 6.44 1.80 2.92
CA GLY A 243 6.59 3.22 2.64
C GLY A 243 7.34 3.47 1.34
N LEU A 244 6.79 4.34 0.48
CA LEU A 244 7.46 4.81 -0.72
C LEU A 244 7.11 6.28 -0.97
N THR A 245 8.12 7.07 -1.25
CA THR A 245 7.93 8.45 -1.71
C THR A 245 9.04 8.87 -2.67
N MET A 246 8.76 9.88 -3.48
CA MET A 246 9.73 10.44 -4.42
C MET A 246 9.97 11.91 -4.16
N ASP A 247 11.23 12.28 -4.03
CA ASP A 247 11.65 13.68 -4.19
C ASP A 247 11.88 13.94 -5.68
N HIS A 248 10.94 14.61 -6.32
CA HIS A 248 11.00 14.92 -7.73
C HIS A 248 12.11 15.92 -8.09
N SER A 249 12.57 16.74 -7.15
CA SER A 249 13.63 17.72 -7.40
C SER A 249 14.99 17.06 -7.57
N THR A 250 15.23 15.98 -6.86
CA THR A 250 16.47 15.20 -6.89
C THR A 250 16.34 13.88 -7.62
N ARG A 251 15.14 13.53 -8.09
CA ARG A 251 14.78 12.22 -8.66
C ARG A 251 15.20 11.07 -7.76
N THR A 252 14.89 11.20 -6.48
CA THR A 252 15.27 10.23 -5.45
C THR A 252 14.03 9.55 -4.90
N LEU A 253 14.00 8.22 -4.98
CA LEU A 253 13.02 7.38 -4.28
C LEU A 253 13.53 7.05 -2.88
N TYR A 254 12.62 7.11 -1.92
CA TYR A 254 12.82 6.66 -0.54
C TYR A 254 11.81 5.55 -0.28
N ALA A 255 12.31 4.38 0.10
CA ALA A 255 11.48 3.23 0.44
C ALA A 255 11.80 2.72 1.84
N MET A 256 10.79 2.27 2.55
CA MET A 256 10.90 1.80 3.93
C MET A 256 10.19 0.46 4.08
N LEU A 257 10.88 -0.51 4.72
CA LEU A 257 10.26 -1.77 5.11
C LEU A 257 9.27 -1.56 6.26
N GLN A 258 8.24 -2.38 6.32
CA GLN A 258 7.24 -2.40 7.39
C GLN A 258 7.86 -2.73 8.75
N SER A 259 8.83 -3.64 8.78
CA SER A 259 9.48 -4.08 10.01
C SER A 259 10.98 -4.28 9.84
N ALA A 260 11.65 -4.58 10.96
CA ALA A 260 13.04 -5.03 10.95
C ALA A 260 13.19 -6.36 10.19
N LEU A 261 14.37 -6.58 9.63
CA LEU A 261 14.70 -7.85 8.99
C LEU A 261 14.77 -8.99 10.03
N ILE A 262 14.55 -10.24 9.60
CA ILE A 262 14.62 -11.42 10.49
C ILE A 262 15.94 -11.46 11.25
N GLN A 263 17.07 -11.25 10.58
CA GLN A 263 18.40 -11.24 11.19
C GLN A 263 18.64 -10.07 12.14
N ASP A 264 17.80 -9.02 12.07
CA ASP A 264 17.86 -7.85 12.95
C ASP A 264 16.82 -7.92 14.08
N GLY A 265 16.18 -9.08 14.27
CA GLY A 265 15.16 -9.29 15.28
C GLY A 265 13.74 -8.84 14.86
N GLY A 266 13.44 -8.94 13.58
CA GLY A 266 12.16 -8.55 13.00
C GLY A 266 10.94 -9.37 13.45
N VAL A 267 11.15 -10.45 14.22
CA VAL A 267 10.07 -11.21 14.86
C VAL A 267 10.38 -11.29 16.35
N ASP A 268 9.43 -10.92 17.18
CA ASP A 268 9.54 -11.07 18.64
C ASP A 268 9.37 -12.54 19.10
N SER A 269 9.53 -12.79 20.39
CA SER A 269 9.41 -14.13 20.98
C SER A 269 8.03 -14.76 20.79
N ASP A 270 7.02 -13.95 20.53
CA ASP A 270 5.63 -14.38 20.29
C ASP A 270 5.32 -14.53 18.79
N GLY A 271 6.33 -14.41 17.92
CA GLY A 271 6.17 -14.42 16.47
C GLY A 271 5.52 -13.16 15.92
N LYS A 272 5.41 -12.11 16.73
CA LYS A 272 4.91 -10.81 16.30
C LYS A 272 6.06 -9.91 15.93
N SER A 273 5.88 -9.19 14.83
CA SER A 273 6.80 -8.11 14.50
C SER A 273 6.86 -7.11 15.63
N PRO A 274 8.06 -6.72 16.07
CA PRO A 274 8.17 -5.62 17.01
C PRO A 274 7.56 -4.39 16.33
N THR A 275 6.49 -3.86 16.90
CA THR A 275 5.84 -2.60 16.52
C THR A 275 6.78 -1.40 16.77
N LEU A 276 8.08 -1.58 16.65
CA LEU A 276 9.08 -0.66 17.14
C LEU A 276 9.87 -0.02 16.01
N LEU A 277 9.24 0.98 15.42
CA LEU A 277 9.96 2.19 14.99
C LEU A 277 10.52 2.95 16.22
N ARG A 278 11.14 2.26 17.17
CA ARG A 278 11.95 2.90 18.22
C ARG A 278 13.37 2.99 17.71
N GLY A 279 13.67 4.06 17.03
CA GLY A 279 14.88 4.82 16.81
C GLY A 279 16.27 4.24 17.03
N THR A 280 16.53 2.94 17.09
CA THR A 280 17.87 2.41 17.23
C THR A 280 18.16 1.08 16.52
N ARG A 281 17.15 0.32 16.10
CA ARG A 281 17.37 -0.88 15.29
C ARG A 281 16.09 -1.20 14.54
N GLY A 282 16.03 -0.97 13.23
CA GLY A 282 15.10 -1.80 12.57
C GLY A 282 14.21 -1.30 11.49
N SER A 283 14.14 -0.07 11.11
CA SER A 283 13.55 0.29 9.80
C SER A 283 14.66 0.70 8.87
N TRP A 284 14.77 0.02 7.74
CA TRP A 284 15.73 0.37 6.72
C TRP A 284 15.09 1.36 5.74
N LEU A 285 15.64 2.58 5.69
CA LEU A 285 15.32 3.54 4.65
C LEU A 285 16.30 3.32 3.50
N MET A 286 15.77 2.98 2.34
CA MET A 286 16.55 2.92 1.11
C MET A 286 16.40 4.21 0.32
N GLN A 287 17.50 4.70 -0.21
CA GLN A 287 17.56 5.82 -1.12
C GLN A 287 18.05 5.33 -2.48
N TRP A 288 17.28 5.65 -3.52
CA TRP A 288 17.62 5.35 -4.90
C TRP A 288 17.63 6.63 -5.74
N ARG A 289 18.64 6.80 -6.57
CA ARG A 289 18.69 7.88 -7.56
C ARG A 289 18.76 7.27 -8.95
N GLU A 290 17.95 7.80 -9.85
CA GLU A 290 18.05 7.52 -11.29
C GLU A 290 19.26 8.18 -11.93
#